data_ac1fbdfe9c5c40999f8f66f901608cc9
#
_entry.id   ac1fbdfe9c5c40999f8f66f901608cc9
#
_cell.length_a   1.000
_cell.length_b   1.000
_cell.length_c   1.000
_cell.angle_alpha   90.00
_cell.angle_beta   90.00
_cell.angle_gamma   90.00
#
_symmetry.space_group_name_H-M   'P 1'
#
loop_
_entity.id
_entity.type
_entity.pdbx_description
1 polymer ?
#
loop_
_entity_poly.entity_id
_entity_poly.type
_entity_poly.pdbx_seq_one_letter_code
_entity_poly.pdbx_strand_id
1 'polypeptide(L)'
;LSAAAITDAVERLCIEANTQLPADVKAALDKAETAEPWPLAKETLGLLQKNLCTAKEKDLPICQDTGMACVFVELGQDVHIDGDLTDAVNEGVRRGYEKAYLRKSITADPLQRVNTGDNTPAFLTVHLVPGDGCQITVAPKGAGSENMSRLTMLKPADGVQGVKDFVLDTVKQAGANPCPPIVLGIGIGGSFDHCATLAKQALLRPLDVPNPDPYYAALEKELLDAINATGFGPQGFGGATTCLGVAIEQKPTHVACLPVAVNISCHVTRRASCTL
;
A
#
# COMPACT_ATOMS: atom_id res chain seq x y z
N LEU A 1 20.77 -4.35 -18.44
CA LEU A 1 20.43 -4.77 -17.07
C LEU A 1 20.21 -6.28 -17.06
N SER A 2 20.90 -7.04 -16.20
CA SER A 2 20.72 -8.49 -16.15
C SER A 2 19.49 -8.89 -15.30
N ALA A 3 18.82 -9.98 -15.71
CA ALA A 3 17.75 -10.58 -14.92
C ALA A 3 18.22 -10.95 -13.50
N ALA A 4 19.46 -11.41 -13.33
CA ALA A 4 20.04 -11.73 -12.03
C ALA A 4 20.09 -10.51 -11.10
N ALA A 5 20.47 -9.33 -11.59
CA ALA A 5 20.47 -8.10 -10.78
C ALA A 5 19.07 -7.72 -10.31
N ILE A 6 18.06 -7.91 -11.15
CA ILE A 6 16.63 -7.70 -10.80
C ILE A 6 16.22 -8.69 -9.71
N THR A 7 16.55 -9.97 -9.87
CA THR A 7 16.27 -11.03 -8.88
C THR A 7 16.84 -10.68 -7.51
N ASP A 8 18.12 -10.34 -7.46
CA ASP A 8 18.81 -10.01 -6.20
C ASP A 8 18.23 -8.74 -5.55
N ALA A 9 17.84 -7.74 -6.35
CA ALA A 9 17.18 -6.54 -5.88
C ALA A 9 15.80 -6.86 -5.26
N VAL A 10 14.96 -7.63 -5.96
CA VAL A 10 13.62 -8.00 -5.48
C VAL A 10 13.71 -8.87 -4.22
N GLU A 11 14.65 -9.84 -4.15
CA GLU A 11 14.91 -10.64 -2.94
C GLU A 11 15.15 -9.72 -1.74
N ARG A 12 16.11 -8.81 -1.86
CA ARG A 12 16.46 -7.85 -0.80
C ARG A 12 15.28 -6.96 -0.41
N LEU A 13 14.56 -6.41 -1.38
CA LEU A 13 13.42 -5.52 -1.14
C LEU A 13 12.24 -6.24 -0.47
N CYS A 14 11.99 -7.51 -0.78
CA CYS A 14 10.97 -8.32 -0.09
C CYS A 14 11.28 -8.46 1.41
N ILE A 15 12.54 -8.69 1.74
CA ILE A 15 13.00 -8.83 3.14
C ILE A 15 12.90 -7.48 3.84
N GLU A 16 13.49 -6.43 3.26
CA GLU A 16 13.53 -5.08 3.82
C GLU A 16 12.11 -4.56 4.10
N ALA A 17 11.21 -4.62 3.12
CA ALA A 17 9.85 -4.15 3.27
C ALA A 17 9.07 -4.90 4.36
N ASN A 18 9.38 -6.16 4.65
CA ASN A 18 8.69 -6.93 5.68
C ASN A 18 9.29 -6.79 7.09
N THR A 19 10.54 -6.35 7.21
CA THR A 19 11.25 -6.23 8.50
C THR A 19 11.41 -4.78 8.96
N GLN A 20 11.30 -3.81 8.05
CA GLN A 20 11.46 -2.40 8.36
C GLN A 20 10.31 -1.58 7.79
N LEU A 21 9.74 -0.71 8.63
CA LEU A 21 8.71 0.23 8.19
C LEU A 21 9.37 1.45 7.56
N PRO A 22 8.83 2.01 6.45
CA PRO A 22 9.32 3.25 5.87
C PRO A 22 9.34 4.39 6.90
N ALA A 23 10.32 5.28 6.79
CA ALA A 23 10.55 6.35 7.76
C ALA A 23 9.35 7.30 7.90
N ASP A 24 8.66 7.62 6.81
CA ASP A 24 7.47 8.47 6.79
C ASP A 24 6.30 7.83 7.56
N VAL A 25 6.08 6.54 7.40
CA VAL A 25 5.00 5.81 8.10
C VAL A 25 5.34 5.69 9.58
N LYS A 26 6.61 5.41 9.91
CA LYS A 26 7.07 5.40 11.30
C LYS A 26 6.87 6.77 11.96
N ALA A 27 7.29 7.85 11.30
CA ALA A 27 7.12 9.22 11.79
C ALA A 27 5.63 9.58 12.00
N ALA A 28 4.74 9.13 11.11
CA ALA A 28 3.31 9.33 11.27
C ALA A 28 2.75 8.60 12.50
N LEU A 29 3.21 7.38 12.78
CA LEU A 29 2.85 6.64 14.00
C LEU A 29 3.40 7.31 15.27
N ASP A 30 4.65 7.78 15.26
CA ASP A 30 5.26 8.52 16.39
C ASP A 30 4.45 9.79 16.72
N LYS A 31 4.06 10.53 15.66
CA LYS A 31 3.22 11.72 15.80
C LYS A 31 1.83 11.38 16.33
N ALA A 32 1.22 10.31 15.84
CA ALA A 32 -0.09 9.84 16.28
C ALA A 32 -0.06 9.47 17.79
N GLU A 33 0.93 8.70 18.24
CA GLU A 33 1.09 8.34 19.66
C GLU A 33 1.25 9.56 20.56
N THR A 34 2.07 10.53 20.12
CA THR A 34 2.31 11.76 20.88
C THR A 34 1.05 12.61 21.02
N ALA A 35 0.25 12.71 19.96
CA ALA A 35 -0.94 13.56 19.90
C ALA A 35 -2.22 12.86 20.44
N GLU A 36 -2.21 11.55 20.66
CA GLU A 36 -3.39 10.78 21.05
C GLU A 36 -3.85 11.13 22.47
N PRO A 37 -5.06 11.68 22.66
CA PRO A 37 -5.58 12.05 23.97
C PRO A 37 -6.19 10.87 24.74
N TRP A 38 -6.64 9.81 24.04
CA TRP A 38 -7.33 8.68 24.64
C TRP A 38 -6.32 7.67 25.19
N PRO A 39 -6.30 7.38 26.53
CA PRO A 39 -5.25 6.56 27.13
C PRO A 39 -5.09 5.17 26.49
N LEU A 40 -6.18 4.45 26.22
CA LEU A 40 -6.13 3.12 25.62
C LEU A 40 -5.59 3.15 24.19
N ALA A 41 -5.99 4.16 23.39
CA ALA A 41 -5.46 4.33 22.05
C ALA A 41 -3.97 4.67 22.06
N LYS A 42 -3.54 5.52 22.99
CA LYS A 42 -2.11 5.85 23.17
C LYS A 42 -1.29 4.63 23.57
N GLU A 43 -1.78 3.83 24.50
CA GLU A 43 -1.14 2.56 24.88
C GLU A 43 -1.07 1.60 23.67
N THR A 44 -2.15 1.50 22.90
CA THR A 44 -2.20 0.69 21.67
C THR A 44 -1.14 1.14 20.66
N LEU A 45 -1.02 2.43 20.38
CA LEU A 45 0.02 2.98 19.51
C LEU A 45 1.42 2.68 20.05
N GLY A 46 1.65 2.80 21.35
CA GLY A 46 2.91 2.43 22.00
C GLY A 46 3.26 0.94 21.84
N LEU A 47 2.26 0.05 21.89
CA LEU A 47 2.46 -1.38 21.61
C LEU A 47 2.85 -1.63 20.14
N LEU A 48 2.23 -0.92 19.18
CA LEU A 48 2.61 -0.99 17.78
C LEU A 48 4.07 -0.55 17.57
N GLN A 49 4.49 0.56 18.19
CA GLN A 49 5.88 1.02 18.15
C GLN A 49 6.87 0.00 18.73
N LYS A 50 6.52 -0.59 19.86
CA LYS A 50 7.31 -1.63 20.51
C LYS A 50 7.49 -2.86 19.62
N ASN A 51 6.43 -3.24 18.89
CA ASN A 51 6.49 -4.31 17.90
C ASN A 51 7.48 -3.98 16.76
N LEU A 52 7.47 -2.74 16.24
CA LEU A 52 8.40 -2.31 15.20
C LEU A 52 9.86 -2.39 15.67
N CYS A 53 10.16 -1.95 16.90
CA CYS A 53 11.50 -2.05 17.49
C CYS A 53 11.92 -3.51 17.59
N THR A 54 11.06 -4.37 18.14
CA THR A 54 11.34 -5.80 18.31
C THR A 54 11.57 -6.50 16.98
N ALA A 55 10.77 -6.20 15.96
CA ALA A 55 10.91 -6.76 14.61
C ALA A 55 12.28 -6.41 14.02
N LYS A 56 12.67 -5.14 14.12
CA LYS A 56 13.97 -4.65 13.63
C LYS A 56 15.16 -5.26 14.41
N GLU A 57 15.09 -5.32 15.73
CA GLU A 57 16.16 -5.85 16.58
C GLU A 57 16.41 -7.34 16.38
N LYS A 58 15.35 -8.09 16.02
CA LYS A 58 15.41 -9.55 15.90
C LYS A 58 15.37 -10.05 14.46
N ASP A 59 15.42 -9.15 13.46
CA ASP A 59 15.26 -9.48 12.04
C ASP A 59 14.00 -10.32 11.77
N LEU A 60 12.89 -9.96 12.42
CA LEU A 60 11.61 -10.64 12.25
C LEU A 60 10.65 -9.81 11.41
N PRO A 61 9.69 -10.47 10.71
CA PRO A 61 8.61 -9.74 10.05
C PRO A 61 7.79 -8.93 11.05
N ILE A 62 7.41 -7.72 10.65
CA ILE A 62 6.60 -6.79 11.48
C ILE A 62 5.21 -7.39 11.78
N CYS A 63 4.68 -8.20 10.87
CA CYS A 63 3.35 -8.80 10.97
C CYS A 63 3.40 -10.27 10.48
N GLN A 64 2.52 -11.11 11.02
CA GLN A 64 2.36 -12.50 10.54
C GLN A 64 1.81 -12.56 9.10
N ASP A 65 1.06 -11.56 8.65
CA ASP A 65 0.67 -11.41 7.25
C ASP A 65 1.75 -10.63 6.51
N THR A 66 2.70 -11.34 5.92
CA THR A 66 3.77 -10.76 5.12
C THR A 66 3.30 -10.43 3.69
N GLY A 67 2.05 -10.75 3.38
CA GLY A 67 1.29 -10.25 2.24
C GLY A 67 1.65 -10.88 0.89
N MET A 68 0.91 -10.46 -0.11
CA MET A 68 1.25 -10.68 -1.51
C MET A 68 2.29 -9.65 -1.95
N ALA A 69 3.28 -10.05 -2.73
CA ALA A 69 4.31 -9.16 -3.25
C ALA A 69 3.75 -8.34 -4.42
N CYS A 70 3.37 -7.08 -4.18
CA CYS A 70 3.10 -6.12 -5.24
C CYS A 70 4.43 -5.49 -5.65
N VAL A 71 4.81 -5.65 -6.90
CA VAL A 71 6.08 -5.16 -7.45
C VAL A 71 5.78 -4.14 -8.53
N PHE A 72 6.32 -2.95 -8.37
CA PHE A 72 6.18 -1.86 -9.33
C PHE A 72 7.55 -1.58 -9.93
N VAL A 73 7.60 -1.54 -11.25
CA VAL A 73 8.82 -1.27 -12.01
C VAL A 73 8.59 -0.07 -12.91
N GLU A 74 9.35 1.00 -12.67
CA GLU A 74 9.49 2.09 -13.62
C GLU A 74 10.71 1.79 -14.51
N LEU A 75 10.44 1.36 -15.74
CA LEU A 75 11.45 0.90 -16.68
C LEU A 75 11.74 1.98 -17.71
N GLY A 76 12.99 2.45 -17.75
CA GLY A 76 13.46 3.37 -18.76
C GLY A 76 13.34 2.77 -20.17
N GLN A 77 12.91 3.57 -21.13
CA GLN A 77 12.74 3.12 -22.53
C GLN A 77 14.05 2.67 -23.19
N ASP A 78 15.18 3.13 -22.68
CA ASP A 78 16.50 2.78 -23.20
C ASP A 78 17.14 1.59 -22.46
N VAL A 79 16.42 1.01 -21.49
CA VAL A 79 16.89 -0.17 -20.77
C VAL A 79 16.63 -1.44 -21.60
N HIS A 80 17.69 -2.20 -21.84
CA HIS A 80 17.59 -3.58 -22.32
C HIS A 80 17.75 -4.53 -21.14
N ILE A 81 16.79 -5.44 -20.96
CA ILE A 81 16.84 -6.49 -19.95
C ILE A 81 17.36 -7.77 -20.61
N ASP A 82 18.47 -8.30 -20.10
CA ASP A 82 19.03 -9.58 -20.53
C ASP A 82 18.37 -10.70 -19.70
N GLY A 83 17.33 -11.27 -20.26
CA GLY A 83 16.47 -12.30 -19.66
C GLY A 83 15.00 -11.88 -19.54
N ASP A 84 14.20 -12.69 -18.84
CA ASP A 84 12.78 -12.42 -18.62
C ASP A 84 12.56 -11.65 -17.31
N LEU A 85 11.90 -10.49 -17.41
CA LEU A 85 11.60 -9.63 -16.27
C LEU A 85 10.65 -10.31 -15.27
N THR A 86 9.64 -10.98 -15.77
CA THR A 86 8.61 -11.61 -14.92
C THR A 86 9.20 -12.77 -14.14
N ASP A 87 10.00 -13.59 -14.79
CA ASP A 87 10.70 -14.70 -14.15
C ASP A 87 11.73 -14.21 -13.12
N ALA A 88 12.48 -13.14 -13.46
CA ALA A 88 13.43 -12.52 -12.52
C ALA A 88 12.76 -11.98 -11.26
N VAL A 89 11.64 -11.29 -11.40
CA VAL A 89 10.85 -10.79 -10.26
C VAL A 89 10.30 -11.92 -9.43
N ASN A 90 9.70 -12.95 -10.05
CA ASN A 90 9.16 -14.11 -9.33
C ASN A 90 10.25 -14.87 -8.57
N GLU A 91 11.41 -15.07 -9.18
CA GLU A 91 12.54 -15.71 -8.52
C GLU A 91 13.03 -14.90 -7.31
N GLY A 92 13.09 -13.57 -7.42
CA GLY A 92 13.42 -12.70 -6.29
C GLY A 92 12.42 -12.79 -5.15
N VAL A 93 11.13 -12.83 -5.46
CA VAL A 93 10.06 -13.03 -4.45
C VAL A 93 10.22 -14.40 -3.78
N ARG A 94 10.37 -15.48 -4.55
CA ARG A 94 10.57 -16.82 -4.02
C ARG A 94 11.72 -16.87 -3.03
N ARG A 95 12.90 -16.36 -3.42
CA ARG A 95 14.10 -16.33 -2.58
C ARG A 95 13.90 -15.49 -1.32
N GLY A 96 13.35 -14.28 -1.45
CA GLY A 96 13.13 -13.37 -0.32
C GLY A 96 12.17 -13.96 0.72
N TYR A 97 11.06 -14.55 0.25
CA TYR A 97 10.08 -15.17 1.15
C TYR A 97 10.57 -16.45 1.80
N GLU A 98 11.44 -17.20 1.14
CA GLU A 98 12.09 -18.39 1.74
C GLU A 98 13.16 -17.98 2.76
N LYS A 99 14.08 -17.12 2.39
CA LYS A 99 15.24 -16.71 3.18
C LYS A 99 14.88 -16.02 4.49
N ALA A 100 13.85 -15.17 4.47
CA ALA A 100 13.38 -14.45 5.65
C ALA A 100 12.23 -15.13 6.38
N TYR A 101 11.93 -16.39 6.04
CA TYR A 101 10.82 -17.16 6.65
C TYR A 101 9.48 -16.44 6.59
N LEU A 102 9.23 -15.71 5.49
CA LEU A 102 7.98 -14.99 5.28
C LEU A 102 6.84 -15.96 4.96
N ARG A 103 5.61 -15.58 5.35
CA ARG A 103 4.43 -16.41 5.11
C ARG A 103 4.10 -16.48 3.63
N LYS A 104 3.96 -17.69 3.09
CA LYS A 104 3.58 -17.97 1.71
C LYS A 104 2.06 -17.96 1.61
N SER A 105 1.50 -16.88 1.07
CA SER A 105 0.05 -16.59 1.13
C SER A 105 -0.65 -16.71 -0.21
N ILE A 106 0.09 -17.01 -1.31
CA ILE A 106 -0.48 -17.07 -2.65
C ILE A 106 -1.09 -18.44 -2.92
N THR A 107 -2.30 -18.42 -3.50
CA THR A 107 -2.98 -19.62 -4.01
C THR A 107 -2.94 -19.63 -5.53
N ALA A 108 -2.60 -20.78 -6.12
CA ALA A 108 -2.50 -20.97 -7.57
C ALA A 108 -3.86 -20.77 -8.27
N ASP A 109 -4.94 -21.10 -7.57
CA ASP A 109 -6.30 -20.89 -8.06
C ASP A 109 -7.16 -20.27 -6.96
N PRO A 110 -7.91 -19.19 -7.26
CA PRO A 110 -8.68 -18.47 -6.26
C PRO A 110 -9.87 -19.25 -5.69
N LEU A 111 -10.39 -20.25 -6.41
CA LEU A 111 -11.53 -21.07 -6.00
C LEU A 111 -11.08 -22.40 -5.40
N GLN A 112 -10.12 -23.09 -6.03
CA GLN A 112 -9.58 -24.37 -5.54
C GLN A 112 -8.66 -24.22 -4.33
N ARG A 113 -8.08 -23.02 -4.13
CA ARG A 113 -7.32 -22.62 -2.95
C ARG A 113 -6.03 -23.43 -2.68
N VAL A 114 -5.42 -23.99 -3.71
CA VAL A 114 -4.12 -24.68 -3.60
C VAL A 114 -3.01 -23.65 -3.45
N ASN A 115 -2.23 -23.74 -2.37
CA ASN A 115 -1.12 -22.81 -2.12
C ASN A 115 0.04 -23.09 -3.10
N THR A 116 0.69 -22.02 -3.58
CA THR A 116 1.83 -22.16 -4.52
C THR A 116 3.10 -22.64 -3.84
N GLY A 117 3.21 -22.47 -2.52
CA GLY A 117 4.34 -22.92 -1.72
C GLY A 117 5.55 -21.98 -1.69
N ASP A 118 5.55 -20.91 -2.50
CA ASP A 118 6.70 -19.99 -2.65
C ASP A 118 6.32 -18.51 -2.71
N ASN A 119 5.04 -18.20 -2.54
CA ASN A 119 4.46 -16.85 -2.61
C ASN A 119 4.52 -16.19 -3.99
N THR A 120 4.69 -16.93 -5.06
CA THR A 120 4.58 -16.47 -6.44
C THR A 120 3.22 -16.83 -7.06
N PRO A 121 2.78 -16.15 -8.12
CA PRO A 121 3.46 -15.04 -8.78
C PRO A 121 3.37 -13.73 -7.98
N ALA A 122 4.32 -12.83 -8.24
CA ALA A 122 4.22 -11.44 -7.84
C ALA A 122 3.11 -10.72 -8.64
N PHE A 123 2.50 -9.72 -8.03
CA PHE A 123 1.60 -8.80 -8.73
C PHE A 123 2.43 -7.66 -9.34
N LEU A 124 2.93 -7.92 -10.56
CA LEU A 124 3.86 -7.04 -11.26
C LEU A 124 3.10 -5.96 -12.05
N THR A 125 3.48 -4.70 -11.82
CA THR A 125 3.05 -3.54 -12.60
C THR A 125 4.29 -2.87 -13.21
N VAL A 126 4.31 -2.70 -14.53
CA VAL A 126 5.43 -2.07 -15.24
C VAL A 126 4.95 -0.79 -15.90
N HIS A 127 5.68 0.30 -15.66
CA HIS A 127 5.50 1.58 -16.33
C HIS A 127 6.75 1.91 -17.14
N LEU A 128 6.55 2.22 -18.42
CA LEU A 128 7.63 2.76 -19.25
C LEU A 128 7.79 4.25 -18.96
N VAL A 129 9.03 4.66 -18.70
CA VAL A 129 9.41 6.05 -18.46
C VAL A 129 10.56 6.45 -19.39
N PRO A 130 10.81 7.73 -19.67
CA PRO A 130 12.00 8.15 -20.41
C PRO A 130 13.28 7.80 -19.66
N GLY A 131 14.36 7.52 -20.41
CA GLY A 131 15.71 7.32 -19.88
C GLY A 131 16.11 5.85 -19.73
N ASP A 132 17.19 5.62 -18.99
CA ASP A 132 17.91 4.35 -18.88
C ASP A 132 17.95 3.76 -17.45
N GLY A 133 17.17 4.32 -16.52
CA GLY A 133 17.04 3.81 -15.16
C GLY A 133 15.97 2.71 -15.05
N CYS A 134 16.13 1.86 -14.06
CA CYS A 134 15.11 0.89 -13.66
C CYS A 134 14.85 1.02 -12.16
N GLN A 135 13.74 1.65 -11.79
CA GLN A 135 13.34 1.73 -10.39
C GLN A 135 12.39 0.59 -10.05
N ILE A 136 12.71 -0.16 -9.00
CA ILE A 136 11.90 -1.27 -8.51
C ILE A 136 11.40 -0.91 -7.11
N THR A 137 10.09 -1.01 -6.89
CA THR A 137 9.46 -0.88 -5.58
C THR A 137 8.70 -2.16 -5.25
N VAL A 138 9.02 -2.76 -4.11
CA VAL A 138 8.28 -3.88 -3.55
C VAL A 138 7.41 -3.37 -2.40
N ALA A 139 6.11 -3.57 -2.51
CA ALA A 139 5.11 -3.17 -1.52
C ALA A 139 4.26 -4.39 -1.12
N PRO A 140 4.68 -5.17 -0.13
CA PRO A 140 3.91 -6.33 0.31
C PRO A 140 2.56 -5.91 0.87
N LYS A 141 1.47 -6.48 0.35
CA LYS A 141 0.10 -6.09 0.67
C LYS A 141 -0.65 -7.18 1.43
N GLY A 142 -0.96 -6.90 2.69
CA GLY A 142 -1.72 -7.82 3.55
C GLY A 142 -3.19 -7.94 3.16
N ALA A 143 -3.74 -9.15 3.26
CA ALA A 143 -5.10 -9.45 2.82
C ALA A 143 -6.19 -8.82 3.71
N GLY A 144 -5.97 -8.67 5.01
CA GLY A 144 -6.97 -8.08 5.92
C GLY A 144 -7.40 -6.69 5.49
N SER A 145 -6.45 -5.85 5.09
CA SER A 145 -6.75 -4.52 4.57
C SER A 145 -7.12 -4.51 3.08
N GLU A 146 -6.53 -5.40 2.25
CA GLU A 146 -6.89 -5.51 0.83
C GLU A 146 -8.37 -5.85 0.64
N ASN A 147 -8.90 -6.78 1.44
CA ASN A 147 -10.30 -7.22 1.38
C ASN A 147 -11.30 -6.11 1.71
N MET A 148 -10.86 -5.03 2.36
CA MET A 148 -11.71 -3.88 2.70
C MET A 148 -11.71 -2.81 1.61
N SER A 149 -10.92 -2.98 0.56
CA SER A 149 -10.82 -2.06 -0.57
C SER A 149 -12.08 -2.14 -1.45
N ARG A 150 -12.49 -1.02 -2.02
CA ARG A 150 -13.70 -0.93 -2.84
C ARG A 150 -13.47 -0.07 -4.07
N LEU A 151 -14.23 -0.35 -5.12
CA LEU A 151 -14.27 0.43 -6.35
C LEU A 151 -15.73 0.68 -6.74
N THR A 152 -16.01 1.85 -7.29
CA THR A 152 -17.31 2.20 -7.85
C THR A 152 -17.18 3.04 -9.10
N MET A 153 -18.20 2.97 -9.95
CA MET A 153 -18.39 3.86 -11.09
C MET A 153 -19.43 4.92 -10.70
N LEU A 154 -18.96 6.07 -10.21
CA LEU A 154 -19.84 7.20 -9.93
C LEU A 154 -20.30 7.87 -11.22
N LYS A 155 -21.39 8.64 -11.14
CA LYS A 155 -21.82 9.53 -12.21
C LYS A 155 -21.05 10.85 -12.10
N PRO A 156 -20.72 11.53 -13.22
CA PRO A 156 -20.12 12.87 -13.18
C PRO A 156 -20.90 13.88 -12.33
N ALA A 157 -22.23 13.74 -12.31
CA ALA A 157 -23.12 14.59 -11.49
C ALA A 157 -22.94 14.40 -9.97
N ASP A 158 -22.41 13.26 -9.51
CA ASP A 158 -22.13 13.02 -8.09
C ASP A 158 -20.97 13.89 -7.60
N GLY A 159 -20.07 14.28 -8.50
CA GLY A 159 -18.99 15.23 -8.27
C GLY A 159 -18.08 14.87 -7.11
N VAL A 160 -17.42 15.87 -6.55
CA VAL A 160 -16.49 15.66 -5.41
C VAL A 160 -17.21 15.15 -4.16
N GLN A 161 -18.48 15.51 -3.96
CA GLN A 161 -19.23 15.02 -2.80
C GLN A 161 -19.46 13.52 -2.88
N GLY A 162 -19.81 12.99 -4.06
CA GLY A 162 -19.95 11.55 -4.26
C GLY A 162 -18.64 10.79 -4.01
N VAL A 163 -17.49 11.38 -4.39
CA VAL A 163 -16.18 10.81 -4.05
C VAL A 163 -15.97 10.76 -2.55
N LYS A 164 -16.21 11.86 -1.82
CA LYS A 164 -16.06 11.91 -0.36
C LYS A 164 -16.96 10.91 0.35
N ASP A 165 -18.23 10.84 -0.05
CA ASP A 165 -19.21 9.94 0.53
C ASP A 165 -18.81 8.48 0.32
N PHE A 166 -18.32 8.13 -0.88
CA PHE A 166 -17.86 6.77 -1.18
C PHE A 166 -16.61 6.40 -0.36
N VAL A 167 -15.65 7.31 -0.21
CA VAL A 167 -14.44 7.08 0.61
C VAL A 167 -14.82 6.86 2.08
N LEU A 168 -15.65 7.74 2.64
CA LEU A 168 -16.10 7.63 4.05
C LEU A 168 -16.94 6.38 4.29
N ASP A 169 -17.83 6.03 3.37
CA ASP A 169 -18.61 4.79 3.44
C ASP A 169 -17.69 3.56 3.40
N THR A 170 -16.69 3.56 2.54
CA THR A 170 -15.71 2.48 2.47
C THR A 170 -14.98 2.29 3.81
N VAL A 171 -14.52 3.36 4.44
CA VAL A 171 -13.85 3.32 5.75
C VAL A 171 -14.81 2.85 6.85
N LYS A 172 -16.05 3.33 6.86
CA LYS A 172 -17.06 2.91 7.84
C LYS A 172 -17.40 1.42 7.73
N GLN A 173 -17.52 0.90 6.50
CA GLN A 173 -17.77 -0.52 6.28
C GLN A 173 -16.55 -1.39 6.66
N ALA A 174 -15.34 -0.88 6.46
CA ALA A 174 -14.13 -1.56 6.85
C ALA A 174 -13.99 -1.66 8.39
N GLY A 175 -14.36 -0.61 9.12
CA GLY A 175 -14.29 -0.57 10.58
C GLY A 175 -12.90 -0.91 11.10
N ALA A 176 -12.80 -1.86 12.01
CA ALA A 176 -11.54 -2.33 12.62
C ALA A 176 -10.83 -3.42 11.80
N ASN A 177 -11.49 -4.01 10.78
CA ASN A 177 -10.94 -5.15 10.03
C ASN A 177 -9.56 -4.89 9.38
N PRO A 178 -9.26 -3.68 8.85
CA PRO A 178 -7.96 -3.39 8.23
C PRO A 178 -6.84 -3.07 9.24
N CYS A 179 -7.04 -3.30 10.54
CA CYS A 179 -6.06 -2.99 11.60
C CYS A 179 -5.61 -1.51 11.58
N PRO A 180 -6.51 -0.56 11.90
CA PRO A 180 -6.15 0.87 11.97
C PRO A 180 -5.03 1.14 13.01
N PRO A 181 -4.31 2.26 12.88
CA PRO A 181 -4.58 3.35 11.94
C PRO A 181 -4.22 2.97 10.50
N ILE A 182 -5.15 3.26 9.59
CA ILE A 182 -5.02 2.88 8.16
C ILE A 182 -4.26 3.94 7.34
N VAL A 183 -3.87 3.54 6.14
CA VAL A 183 -3.43 4.44 5.07
C VAL A 183 -4.33 4.19 3.86
N LEU A 184 -4.80 5.24 3.22
CA LEU A 184 -5.64 5.14 2.04
C LEU A 184 -4.91 5.58 0.78
N GLY A 185 -4.94 4.72 -0.23
CA GLY A 185 -4.68 5.09 -1.60
C GLY A 185 -5.99 5.22 -2.35
N ILE A 186 -6.20 6.34 -3.01
CA ILE A 186 -7.41 6.65 -3.77
C ILE A 186 -7.03 6.88 -5.23
N GLY A 187 -7.67 6.14 -6.12
CA GLY A 187 -7.58 6.35 -7.57
C GLY A 187 -8.84 7.02 -8.08
N ILE A 188 -8.70 8.09 -8.84
CA ILE A 188 -9.82 8.84 -9.44
C ILE A 188 -9.59 8.99 -10.94
N GLY A 189 -10.55 8.57 -11.74
CA GLY A 189 -10.46 8.67 -13.19
C GLY A 189 -9.80 7.47 -13.86
N GLY A 190 -9.32 7.63 -15.09
CA GLY A 190 -8.89 6.52 -15.94
C GLY A 190 -10.08 5.67 -16.43
N SER A 191 -9.86 4.37 -16.59
CA SER A 191 -10.86 3.33 -16.81
C SER A 191 -11.12 2.55 -15.52
N PHE A 192 -12.01 1.56 -15.55
CA PHE A 192 -12.36 0.71 -14.40
C PHE A 192 -11.11 0.05 -13.76
N ASP A 193 -10.29 -0.60 -14.57
CA ASP A 193 -9.04 -1.26 -14.15
C ASP A 193 -7.95 -0.26 -13.75
N HIS A 194 -7.81 0.83 -14.52
CA HIS A 194 -6.85 1.89 -14.25
C HIS A 194 -7.09 2.55 -12.90
N CYS A 195 -8.35 2.81 -12.56
CA CYS A 195 -8.74 3.41 -11.30
C CYS A 195 -8.25 2.58 -10.10
N ALA A 196 -8.40 1.25 -10.16
CA ALA A 196 -7.91 0.33 -9.13
C ALA A 196 -6.37 0.35 -9.03
N THR A 197 -5.68 0.39 -10.18
CA THR A 197 -4.22 0.50 -10.24
C THR A 197 -3.73 1.81 -9.63
N LEU A 198 -4.37 2.94 -9.96
CA LEU A 198 -4.04 4.26 -9.38
C LEU A 198 -4.18 4.25 -7.86
N ALA A 199 -5.26 3.65 -7.33
CA ALA A 199 -5.44 3.55 -5.87
C ALA A 199 -4.32 2.77 -5.20
N LYS A 200 -3.82 1.72 -5.83
CA LYS A 200 -2.70 0.93 -5.30
C LYS A 200 -1.37 1.69 -5.42
N GLN A 201 -1.15 2.40 -6.51
CA GLN A 201 0.03 3.26 -6.72
C GLN A 201 0.07 4.41 -5.70
N ALA A 202 -1.07 5.01 -5.38
CA ALA A 202 -1.17 6.07 -4.39
C ALA A 202 -0.58 5.67 -3.02
N LEU A 203 -0.64 4.39 -2.64
CA LEU A 203 -0.04 3.87 -1.41
C LEU A 203 1.50 3.87 -1.42
N LEU A 204 2.13 4.07 -2.59
CA LEU A 204 3.60 4.13 -2.70
C LEU A 204 4.13 5.53 -2.38
N ARG A 205 3.30 6.57 -2.49
CA ARG A 205 3.72 7.93 -2.18
C ARG A 205 3.99 8.08 -0.68
N PRO A 206 5.12 8.72 -0.29
CA PRO A 206 5.40 9.00 1.12
C PRO A 206 4.29 9.84 1.76
N LEU A 207 3.95 9.54 3.03
CA LEU A 207 2.85 10.18 3.75
C LEU A 207 3.08 11.68 4.02
N ASP A 208 4.33 12.11 3.99
CA ASP A 208 4.76 13.51 4.16
C ASP A 208 4.83 14.28 2.84
N VAL A 209 4.53 13.63 1.71
CA VAL A 209 4.51 14.24 0.37
C VAL A 209 3.06 14.40 -0.09
N PRO A 210 2.50 15.63 -0.07
CA PRO A 210 1.14 15.88 -0.55
C PRO A 210 1.05 15.71 -2.07
N ASN A 211 -0.19 15.62 -2.57
CA ASN A 211 -0.42 15.65 -4.02
C ASN A 211 0.18 16.93 -4.62
N PRO A 212 0.87 16.85 -5.77
CA PRO A 212 1.44 18.04 -6.41
C PRO A 212 0.37 19.04 -6.92
N ASP A 213 -0.86 18.59 -7.14
CA ASP A 213 -1.98 19.47 -7.43
C ASP A 213 -2.62 19.97 -6.12
N PRO A 214 -2.63 21.31 -5.86
CA PRO A 214 -3.18 21.87 -4.62
C PRO A 214 -4.65 21.52 -4.36
N TYR A 215 -5.43 21.30 -5.40
CA TYR A 215 -6.83 20.88 -5.28
C TYR A 215 -6.94 19.50 -4.63
N TYR A 216 -6.17 18.55 -5.14
CA TYR A 216 -6.16 17.20 -4.58
C TYR A 216 -5.44 17.13 -3.23
N ALA A 217 -4.39 17.92 -3.00
CA ALA A 217 -3.75 18.04 -1.69
C ALA A 217 -4.73 18.52 -0.61
N ALA A 218 -5.59 19.50 -0.94
CA ALA A 218 -6.65 19.95 -0.05
C ALA A 218 -7.69 18.86 0.22
N LEU A 219 -8.07 18.10 -0.81
CA LEU A 219 -9.02 16.98 -0.69
C LEU A 219 -8.44 15.84 0.15
N GLU A 220 -7.15 15.51 0.00
CA GLU A 220 -6.45 14.53 0.85
C GLU A 220 -6.55 14.90 2.32
N LYS A 221 -6.28 16.17 2.63
CA LYS A 221 -6.36 16.67 4.00
C LYS A 221 -7.78 16.64 4.55
N GLU A 222 -8.77 17.07 3.77
CA GLU A 222 -10.18 17.06 4.17
C GLU A 222 -10.67 15.63 4.45
N LEU A 223 -10.31 14.67 3.60
CA LEU A 223 -10.65 13.26 3.79
C LEU A 223 -9.97 12.68 5.02
N LEU A 224 -8.70 13.00 5.25
CA LEU A 224 -7.97 12.56 6.45
C LEU A 224 -8.64 13.05 7.73
N ASP A 225 -9.00 14.33 7.78
CA ASP A 225 -9.68 14.93 8.93
C ASP A 225 -11.07 14.27 9.15
N ALA A 226 -11.84 14.06 8.08
CA ALA A 226 -13.15 13.42 8.15
C ALA A 226 -13.09 11.94 8.57
N ILE A 227 -12.08 11.20 8.12
CA ILE A 227 -11.86 9.81 8.52
C ILE A 227 -11.47 9.74 10.01
N ASN A 228 -10.58 10.60 10.46
CA ASN A 228 -10.19 10.64 11.86
C ASN A 228 -11.34 11.05 12.78
N ALA A 229 -12.27 11.89 12.32
CA ALA A 229 -13.49 12.24 13.05
C ALA A 229 -14.45 11.03 13.24
N THR A 230 -14.26 9.89 12.54
CA THR A 230 -15.04 8.68 12.77
C THR A 230 -14.76 8.03 14.12
N GLY A 231 -13.59 8.26 14.70
CA GLY A 231 -13.23 7.80 16.03
C GLY A 231 -13.02 6.29 16.18
N PHE A 232 -12.85 5.51 15.10
CA PHE A 232 -12.54 4.08 15.22
C PHE A 232 -11.24 3.87 16.00
N GLY A 233 -10.24 4.72 15.77
CA GLY A 233 -8.99 4.72 16.51
C GLY A 233 -8.08 3.52 16.24
N PRO A 234 -6.90 3.47 16.89
CA PRO A 234 -5.94 2.39 16.75
C PRO A 234 -6.55 1.03 17.08
N GLN A 235 -6.41 0.07 16.17
CA GLN A 235 -6.94 -1.30 16.26
C GLN A 235 -8.46 -1.38 16.50
N GLY A 236 -9.20 -0.26 16.29
CA GLY A 236 -10.63 -0.20 16.50
C GLY A 236 -11.06 -0.03 17.98
N PHE A 237 -10.14 0.34 18.86
CA PHE A 237 -10.44 0.55 20.29
C PHE A 237 -10.87 1.97 20.65
N GLY A 238 -11.19 2.77 19.65
CA GLY A 238 -11.48 4.20 19.83
C GLY A 238 -10.22 5.05 19.83
N GLY A 239 -10.37 6.36 19.69
CA GLY A 239 -9.26 7.30 19.68
C GLY A 239 -9.30 8.28 18.51
N ALA A 240 -8.36 9.22 18.49
CA ALA A 240 -8.31 10.29 17.51
C ALA A 240 -7.69 9.86 16.17
N THR A 241 -6.89 8.80 16.16
CA THR A 241 -6.14 8.39 14.96
C THR A 241 -6.70 7.11 14.35
N THR A 242 -7.62 7.24 13.39
CA THR A 242 -8.14 6.14 12.57
C THR A 242 -7.28 5.94 11.32
N CYS A 243 -6.73 7.03 10.77
CA CYS A 243 -5.97 7.06 9.52
C CYS A 243 -4.69 7.90 9.70
N LEU A 244 -3.58 7.42 9.16
CA LEU A 244 -2.28 8.11 9.17
C LEU A 244 -2.11 9.04 7.98
N GLY A 245 -2.71 8.70 6.84
CA GLY A 245 -2.57 9.46 5.61
C GLY A 245 -3.52 9.00 4.51
N VAL A 246 -3.84 9.95 3.64
CA VAL A 246 -4.64 9.74 2.43
C VAL A 246 -3.80 10.23 1.25
N ALA A 247 -3.65 9.40 0.23
CA ALA A 247 -2.99 9.76 -1.01
C ALA A 247 -3.95 9.56 -2.18
N ILE A 248 -4.06 10.56 -3.06
CA ILE A 248 -4.91 10.52 -4.25
C ILE A 248 -4.02 10.52 -5.50
N GLU A 249 -4.27 9.61 -6.41
CA GLU A 249 -3.74 9.63 -7.78
C GLU A 249 -4.91 9.79 -8.75
N GLN A 250 -4.77 10.72 -9.70
CA GLN A 250 -5.82 11.03 -10.68
C GLN A 250 -5.32 10.93 -12.11
N LYS A 251 -6.21 10.56 -13.01
CA LYS A 251 -5.97 10.52 -14.45
C LYS A 251 -7.20 11.02 -15.21
N PRO A 252 -7.00 11.57 -16.42
CA PRO A 252 -8.12 11.89 -17.31
C PRO A 252 -9.05 10.69 -17.49
N THR A 253 -10.35 10.97 -17.60
CA THR A 253 -11.38 9.92 -17.77
C THR A 253 -12.38 10.33 -18.87
N HIS A 254 -13.23 9.41 -19.27
CA HIS A 254 -14.29 9.70 -20.23
C HIS A 254 -15.32 10.68 -19.62
N VAL A 255 -15.84 11.62 -20.41
CA VAL A 255 -16.74 12.69 -19.97
C VAL A 255 -17.98 12.17 -19.22
N ALA A 256 -18.43 10.94 -19.51
CA ALA A 256 -19.59 10.32 -18.88
C ALA A 256 -19.24 9.40 -17.70
N CYS A 257 -17.96 9.33 -17.27
CA CYS A 257 -17.50 8.44 -16.23
C CYS A 257 -16.87 9.21 -15.06
N LEU A 258 -16.97 8.62 -13.86
CA LEU A 258 -16.22 9.05 -12.68
C LEU A 258 -15.87 7.79 -11.85
N PRO A 259 -14.93 6.97 -12.31
CA PRO A 259 -14.48 5.82 -11.55
C PRO A 259 -13.68 6.28 -10.32
N VAL A 260 -13.95 5.64 -9.17
CA VAL A 260 -13.25 5.89 -7.91
C VAL A 260 -12.93 4.56 -7.25
N ALA A 261 -11.67 4.35 -6.92
CA ALA A 261 -11.20 3.20 -6.16
C ALA A 261 -10.54 3.65 -4.85
N VAL A 262 -10.79 2.90 -3.80
CA VAL A 262 -10.16 3.08 -2.48
C VAL A 262 -9.43 1.80 -2.13
N ASN A 263 -8.11 1.84 -2.09
CA ASN A 263 -7.27 0.74 -1.61
C ASN A 263 -6.84 1.03 -0.17
N ILE A 264 -7.28 0.20 0.76
CA ILE A 264 -6.96 0.36 2.19
C ILE A 264 -5.68 -0.41 2.51
N SER A 265 -4.77 0.22 3.24
CA SER A 265 -3.62 -0.43 3.88
C SER A 265 -3.69 -0.27 5.39
N CYS A 266 -3.14 -1.22 6.14
CA CYS A 266 -3.09 -1.19 7.60
C CYS A 266 -1.95 -0.28 8.10
N HIS A 267 -1.79 -0.19 9.41
CA HIS A 267 -0.68 0.54 10.04
C HIS A 267 0.72 0.03 9.62
N VAL A 268 0.81 -1.20 9.10
CA VAL A 268 2.02 -1.72 8.49
C VAL A 268 1.99 -1.46 6.97
N THR A 269 1.80 -0.21 6.59
CA THR A 269 1.98 0.22 5.18
C THR A 269 3.46 0.25 4.89
N ARG A 270 3.92 -0.75 4.14
CA ARG A 270 5.34 -1.05 3.96
C ARG A 270 5.71 -1.04 2.48
N ARG A 271 6.90 -0.54 2.21
CA ARG A 271 7.52 -0.57 0.88
C ARG A 271 9.02 -0.40 1.01
N ALA A 272 9.74 -0.94 0.04
CA ALA A 272 11.17 -0.72 -0.14
C ALA A 272 11.45 -0.54 -1.63
N SER A 273 12.41 0.30 -1.97
CA SER A 273 12.71 0.66 -3.37
C SER A 273 14.21 0.72 -3.61
N CYS A 274 14.61 0.44 -4.85
CA CYS A 274 15.95 0.71 -5.33
C CYS A 274 15.93 1.08 -6.81
N THR A 275 17.00 1.73 -7.27
CA THR A 275 17.28 2.00 -8.69
C THR A 275 18.46 1.15 -9.12
N LEU A 276 18.34 0.51 -10.30
CA LEU A 276 19.35 -0.31 -10.95
C LEU A 276 19.85 0.37 -12.23
#